data_b1a6dc0c52f63e0413cd747b60e31f77
#
_entry.id   b1a6dc0c52f63e0413cd747b60e31f77
#
_cell.length_a   1.000
_cell.length_b   1.000
_cell.length_c   1.000
_cell.angle_alpha   90.00
_cell.angle_beta   90.00
_cell.angle_gamma   90.00
#
_symmetry.space_group_name_H-M   'P 1'
#
loop_
_entity.id
_entity.type
_entity.pdbx_description
1 polymer ?
#
loop_
_entity_poly.entity_id
_entity_poly.type
_entity_poly.pdbx_seq_one_letter_code
_entity_poly.pdbx_strand_id
1 'polypeptide(L)'
;DASDAVRVADHITRTLSAPFTLESREVFVNTSIGIALGTSDRERPTDLLRNADVALYQAKASGKATYALFDPYMNIAALERLNLEADLRGAIERGEFAVHYQPQLELSTGRIAGWEALVRWMHPERGPIPPIAFLSVAEDTGLIVQIGNLVLEEACQQAKAWQERHPANTPLTMTVNVSARQLQRPDVLVEQVVRALEKTGLSPGSLVLEITESMLMGDAEHSVDVLGRFKDLGVGIAVDDFGTGYSNLAYLKRFPVNALKVDKSFVDGLGKNPEDTAIVEAVVSLARAMGMQAVAEGIETTGQAELLRALGCELGQGYYFSEPLSADEASALIPRFFIHRG
;
A
#
# COMPACT_ATOMS: atom_id res chain seq x y z
N ASP A 1 -19.46 -30.61 -14.89
CA ASP A 1 -19.93 -29.26 -15.24
C ASP A 1 -19.14 -28.19 -14.48
N ALA A 2 -19.44 -26.92 -14.73
CA ALA A 2 -18.75 -25.79 -14.08
C ALA A 2 -18.89 -25.84 -12.56
N SER A 3 -20.09 -26.18 -12.06
CA SER A 3 -20.39 -26.22 -10.63
C SER A 3 -19.58 -27.32 -9.92
N ASP A 4 -19.39 -28.47 -10.56
CA ASP A 4 -18.58 -29.56 -10.01
C ASP A 4 -17.10 -29.18 -9.94
N ALA A 5 -16.58 -28.54 -10.98
CA ALA A 5 -15.19 -28.08 -11.02
C ALA A 5 -14.91 -27.03 -9.96
N VAL A 6 -15.82 -26.06 -9.78
CA VAL A 6 -15.74 -25.04 -8.74
C VAL A 6 -15.78 -25.68 -7.34
N ARG A 7 -16.69 -26.63 -7.10
CA ARG A 7 -16.78 -27.33 -5.81
C ARG A 7 -15.50 -28.10 -5.46
N VAL A 8 -14.88 -28.74 -6.45
CA VAL A 8 -13.58 -29.43 -6.28
C VAL A 8 -12.48 -28.44 -5.96
N ALA A 9 -12.38 -27.32 -6.68
CA ALA A 9 -11.37 -26.29 -6.46
C ALA A 9 -11.52 -25.66 -5.06
N ASP A 10 -12.74 -25.35 -4.65
CA ASP A 10 -13.04 -24.82 -3.31
C ASP A 10 -12.66 -25.82 -2.20
N HIS A 11 -12.94 -27.11 -2.41
CA HIS A 11 -12.53 -28.16 -1.47
C HIS A 11 -11.00 -28.27 -1.35
N ILE A 12 -10.28 -28.23 -2.47
CA ILE A 12 -8.81 -28.27 -2.49
C ILE A 12 -8.24 -27.06 -1.75
N THR A 13 -8.73 -25.86 -2.07
CA THR A 13 -8.27 -24.61 -1.45
C THR A 13 -8.47 -24.64 0.06
N ARG A 14 -9.66 -25.03 0.54
CA ARG A 14 -9.93 -25.15 1.99
C ARG A 14 -9.10 -26.23 2.67
N THR A 15 -8.86 -27.36 2.02
CA THR A 15 -8.07 -28.44 2.59
C THR A 15 -6.59 -28.05 2.74
N LEU A 16 -6.05 -27.31 1.77
CA LEU A 16 -4.66 -26.86 1.79
C LEU A 16 -4.43 -25.61 2.66
N SER A 17 -5.47 -24.84 2.98
CA SER A 17 -5.34 -23.71 3.90
C SER A 17 -5.21 -24.11 5.37
N ALA A 18 -5.53 -25.36 5.72
CA ALA A 18 -5.26 -25.87 7.06
C ALA A 18 -3.75 -26.09 7.27
N PRO A 19 -3.20 -25.80 8.46
CA PRO A 19 -1.79 -25.97 8.73
C PRO A 19 -1.35 -27.44 8.65
N PHE A 20 -0.20 -27.66 8.02
CA PHE A 20 0.46 -28.97 8.00
C PHE A 20 1.54 -29.03 9.07
N THR A 21 1.58 -30.11 9.85
CA THR A 21 2.67 -30.32 10.82
C THR A 21 3.82 -31.07 10.15
N LEU A 22 4.95 -30.39 9.96
CA LEU A 22 6.20 -30.98 9.48
C LEU A 22 7.26 -30.87 10.58
N GLU A 23 7.80 -31.99 11.04
CA GLU A 23 8.86 -32.05 12.07
C GLU A 23 8.58 -31.14 13.29
N SER A 24 7.33 -31.17 13.79
CA SER A 24 6.86 -30.35 14.92
C SER A 24 6.74 -28.85 14.64
N ARG A 25 6.75 -28.42 13.37
CA ARG A 25 6.46 -27.04 12.94
C ARG A 25 5.18 -27.02 12.11
N GLU A 26 4.34 -26.03 12.37
CA GLU A 26 3.18 -25.75 11.52
C GLU A 26 3.62 -25.00 10.26
N VAL A 27 3.25 -25.54 9.10
CA VAL A 27 3.51 -24.95 7.79
C VAL A 27 2.19 -24.68 7.11
N PHE A 28 1.99 -23.45 6.68
CA PHE A 28 0.82 -23.03 5.92
C PHE A 28 1.16 -23.05 4.43
N VAL A 29 0.33 -23.73 3.65
CA VAL A 29 0.47 -23.84 2.20
C VAL A 29 -0.78 -23.28 1.55
N ASN A 30 -0.61 -22.33 0.66
CA ASN A 30 -1.71 -21.79 -0.15
C ASN A 30 -1.59 -22.26 -1.59
N THR A 31 -2.72 -22.51 -2.25
CA THR A 31 -2.76 -22.87 -3.67
C THR A 31 -3.68 -21.95 -4.44
N SER A 32 -3.29 -21.65 -5.68
CA SER A 32 -4.17 -21.00 -6.65
C SER A 32 -4.52 -22.01 -7.75
N ILE A 33 -5.75 -22.01 -8.23
CA ILE A 33 -6.27 -23.02 -9.18
C ILE A 33 -6.89 -22.29 -10.38
N GLY A 34 -6.43 -22.66 -11.59
CA GLY A 34 -7.08 -22.27 -12.84
C GLY A 34 -7.95 -23.40 -13.36
N ILE A 35 -9.18 -23.11 -13.75
CA ILE A 35 -10.17 -24.06 -14.24
C ILE A 35 -10.51 -23.70 -15.67
N ALA A 36 -10.40 -24.66 -16.60
CA ALA A 36 -10.94 -24.54 -17.95
C ALA A 36 -11.86 -25.72 -18.23
N LEU A 37 -12.99 -25.45 -18.86
CA LEU A 37 -13.97 -26.47 -19.24
C LEU A 37 -13.93 -26.65 -20.74
N GLY A 38 -13.88 -27.92 -21.20
CA GLY A 38 -14.11 -28.25 -22.60
C GLY A 38 -15.58 -28.06 -22.95
N THR A 39 -15.83 -27.23 -23.96
CA THR A 39 -17.19 -26.91 -24.42
C THR A 39 -17.57 -27.71 -25.67
N SER A 40 -16.59 -28.36 -26.30
CA SER A 40 -16.84 -29.19 -27.49
C SER A 40 -15.78 -30.29 -27.68
N ASP A 41 -16.16 -31.41 -28.31
CA ASP A 41 -15.24 -32.51 -28.67
C ASP A 41 -14.16 -32.10 -29.70
N ARG A 42 -14.20 -30.85 -30.20
CA ARG A 42 -13.23 -30.32 -31.18
C ARG A 42 -12.15 -29.46 -30.55
N GLU A 43 -12.26 -29.16 -29.25
CA GLU A 43 -11.23 -28.42 -28.54
C GLU A 43 -9.99 -29.26 -28.33
N ARG A 44 -8.83 -28.70 -28.70
CA ARG A 44 -7.56 -29.39 -28.52
C ARG A 44 -7.14 -29.36 -27.04
N PRO A 45 -6.55 -30.43 -26.50
CA PRO A 45 -6.05 -30.45 -25.13
C PRO A 45 -5.09 -29.26 -24.78
N THR A 46 -4.30 -28.84 -25.78
CA THR A 46 -3.39 -27.70 -25.68
C THR A 46 -4.12 -26.38 -25.45
N ASP A 47 -5.31 -26.21 -26.04
CA ASP A 47 -6.11 -25.00 -25.85
C ASP A 47 -6.75 -24.96 -24.47
N LEU A 48 -7.20 -26.12 -23.95
CA LEU A 48 -7.70 -26.24 -22.58
C LEU A 48 -6.62 -25.96 -21.54
N LEU A 49 -5.42 -26.50 -21.72
CA LEU A 49 -4.30 -26.22 -20.82
C LEU A 49 -3.95 -24.73 -20.83
N ARG A 50 -3.85 -24.11 -22.00
CA ARG A 50 -3.60 -22.67 -22.13
C ARG A 50 -4.69 -21.85 -21.42
N ASN A 51 -5.95 -22.21 -21.61
CA ASN A 51 -7.07 -21.51 -20.97
C ASN A 51 -7.05 -21.70 -19.43
N ALA A 52 -6.69 -22.88 -18.95
CA ALA A 52 -6.50 -23.13 -17.51
C ALA A 52 -5.31 -22.31 -16.93
N ASP A 53 -4.22 -22.17 -17.69
CA ASP A 53 -3.08 -21.34 -17.28
C ASP A 53 -3.46 -19.86 -17.20
N VAL A 54 -4.26 -19.34 -18.13
CA VAL A 54 -4.78 -17.96 -18.07
C VAL A 54 -5.67 -17.77 -16.84
N ALA A 55 -6.55 -18.73 -16.55
CA ALA A 55 -7.39 -18.69 -15.35
C ALA A 55 -6.56 -18.80 -14.06
N LEU A 56 -5.54 -19.67 -14.04
CA LEU A 56 -4.61 -19.77 -12.90
C LEU A 56 -3.89 -18.45 -12.64
N TYR A 57 -3.48 -17.82 -13.72
CA TYR A 57 -2.86 -16.52 -13.62
C TYR A 57 -3.82 -15.49 -13.01
N GLN A 58 -5.08 -15.45 -13.45
CA GLN A 58 -6.10 -14.58 -12.87
C GLN A 58 -6.34 -14.86 -11.37
N ALA A 59 -6.39 -16.14 -10.97
CA ALA A 59 -6.50 -16.51 -9.56
C ALA A 59 -5.33 -15.99 -8.71
N LYS A 60 -4.11 -16.00 -9.26
CA LYS A 60 -2.93 -15.41 -8.60
C LYS A 60 -2.98 -13.89 -8.51
N ALA A 61 -3.49 -13.22 -9.54
CA ALA A 61 -3.64 -11.77 -9.59
C ALA A 61 -4.75 -11.26 -8.65
N SER A 62 -5.79 -12.06 -8.41
CA SER A 62 -6.91 -11.74 -7.51
C SER A 62 -6.62 -12.02 -6.02
N GLY A 63 -5.34 -12.03 -5.61
CA GLY A 63 -4.96 -12.18 -4.20
C GLY A 63 -4.39 -13.54 -3.81
N LYS A 64 -4.18 -14.46 -4.77
CA LYS A 64 -3.70 -15.84 -4.53
C LYS A 64 -4.66 -16.67 -3.65
N ALA A 65 -4.30 -17.89 -3.31
CA ALA A 65 -5.08 -18.78 -2.43
C ALA A 65 -6.57 -18.92 -2.84
N THR A 66 -6.88 -18.83 -4.13
CA THR A 66 -8.22 -18.87 -4.70
C THR A 66 -8.23 -19.63 -6.02
N TYR A 67 -9.40 -19.76 -6.61
CA TYR A 67 -9.55 -20.33 -7.96
C TYR A 67 -10.18 -19.33 -8.92
N ALA A 68 -9.96 -19.52 -10.22
CA ALA A 68 -10.66 -18.81 -11.27
C ALA A 68 -11.12 -19.80 -12.34
N LEU A 69 -12.35 -19.60 -12.82
CA LEU A 69 -12.89 -20.32 -13.98
C LEU A 69 -12.59 -19.50 -15.22
N PHE A 70 -11.99 -20.14 -16.24
CA PHE A 70 -11.65 -19.48 -17.49
C PHE A 70 -12.88 -18.85 -18.16
N ASP A 71 -12.73 -17.60 -18.52
CA ASP A 71 -13.63 -16.82 -19.36
C ASP A 71 -12.83 -16.29 -20.55
N PRO A 72 -13.35 -16.31 -21.78
CA PRO A 72 -12.65 -15.74 -22.95
C PRO A 72 -12.14 -14.30 -22.78
N TYR A 73 -12.81 -13.49 -21.96
CA TYR A 73 -12.34 -12.13 -21.62
C TYR A 73 -11.01 -12.13 -20.86
N MET A 74 -10.64 -13.22 -20.17
CA MET A 74 -9.36 -13.34 -19.49
C MET A 74 -8.18 -13.32 -20.47
N ASN A 75 -8.35 -13.79 -21.70
CA ASN A 75 -7.32 -13.67 -22.75
C ASN A 75 -7.05 -12.20 -23.10
N ILE A 76 -8.09 -11.37 -23.11
CA ILE A 76 -7.97 -9.93 -23.38
C ILE A 76 -7.21 -9.29 -22.21
N ALA A 77 -7.61 -9.56 -20.99
CA ALA A 77 -6.94 -9.05 -19.79
C ALA A 77 -5.46 -9.49 -19.71
N ALA A 78 -5.14 -10.74 -20.08
CA ALA A 78 -3.77 -11.23 -20.13
C ALA A 78 -2.93 -10.48 -21.19
N LEU A 79 -3.52 -10.23 -22.39
CA LEU A 79 -2.86 -9.46 -23.45
C LEU A 79 -2.65 -7.99 -23.04
N GLU A 80 -3.67 -7.37 -22.45
CA GLU A 80 -3.59 -6.01 -21.91
C GLU A 80 -2.48 -5.89 -20.86
N ARG A 81 -2.35 -6.88 -19.99
CA ARG A 81 -1.28 -6.92 -19.00
C ARG A 81 0.12 -7.06 -19.63
N LEU A 82 0.28 -7.90 -20.66
CA LEU A 82 1.55 -8.01 -21.40
C LEU A 82 1.92 -6.68 -22.08
N ASN A 83 0.94 -6.01 -22.68
CA ASN A 83 1.13 -4.69 -23.24
C ASN A 83 1.52 -3.67 -22.15
N LEU A 84 0.83 -3.72 -21.02
CA LEU A 84 1.11 -2.84 -19.89
C LEU A 84 2.52 -3.07 -19.31
N GLU A 85 2.99 -4.33 -19.26
CA GLU A 85 4.36 -4.65 -18.85
C GLU A 85 5.40 -4.06 -19.82
N ALA A 86 5.18 -4.19 -21.11
CA ALA A 86 6.06 -3.62 -22.12
C ALA A 86 6.10 -2.09 -22.05
N ASP A 87 4.92 -1.45 -21.91
CA ASP A 87 4.79 0.00 -21.78
C ASP A 87 5.49 0.50 -20.50
N LEU A 88 5.32 -0.23 -19.37
CA LEU A 88 5.85 0.13 -18.06
C LEU A 88 7.39 0.21 -18.05
N ARG A 89 8.06 -0.70 -18.77
CA ARG A 89 9.53 -0.68 -18.92
C ARG A 89 10.01 0.60 -19.60
N GLY A 90 9.35 0.98 -20.70
CA GLY A 90 9.66 2.21 -21.41
C GLY A 90 9.26 3.48 -20.66
N ALA A 91 8.21 3.43 -19.83
CA ALA A 91 7.68 4.56 -19.09
C ALA A 91 8.69 5.17 -18.12
N ILE A 92 9.52 4.32 -17.47
CA ILE A 92 10.57 4.78 -16.55
C ILE A 92 11.61 5.60 -17.31
N GLU A 93 12.07 5.11 -18.46
CA GLU A 93 13.08 5.77 -19.28
C GLU A 93 12.56 7.07 -19.91
N ARG A 94 11.27 7.11 -20.27
CA ARG A 94 10.63 8.30 -20.84
C ARG A 94 10.15 9.33 -19.82
N GLY A 95 10.28 9.03 -18.52
CA GLY A 95 9.87 9.95 -17.45
C GLY A 95 8.35 10.16 -17.39
N GLU A 96 7.57 9.09 -17.61
CA GLU A 96 6.09 9.15 -17.59
C GLU A 96 5.50 9.08 -16.17
N PHE A 97 6.34 8.90 -15.15
CA PHE A 97 5.87 8.89 -13.76
C PHE A 97 5.92 10.28 -13.16
N ALA A 98 4.83 10.62 -12.47
CA ALA A 98 4.72 11.83 -11.66
C ALA A 98 4.36 11.44 -10.22
N VAL A 99 4.67 12.31 -9.26
CA VAL A 99 4.26 12.16 -7.87
C VAL A 99 3.15 13.14 -7.57
N HIS A 100 2.03 12.64 -7.06
CA HIS A 100 0.98 13.44 -6.47
C HIS A 100 1.07 13.35 -4.94
N TYR A 101 0.52 14.34 -4.28
CA TYR A 101 0.65 14.50 -2.83
C TYR A 101 -0.72 14.63 -2.20
N GLN A 102 -1.01 13.80 -1.20
CA GLN A 102 -2.25 13.90 -0.44
C GLN A 102 -1.95 14.43 0.95
N PRO A 103 -2.67 15.46 1.44
CA PRO A 103 -2.40 16.04 2.74
C PRO A 103 -2.85 15.14 3.88
N GLN A 104 -2.02 15.06 4.91
CA GLN A 104 -2.33 14.47 6.21
C GLN A 104 -2.55 15.62 7.20
N LEU A 105 -3.73 15.65 7.82
CA LEU A 105 -4.15 16.76 8.70
C LEU A 105 -4.24 16.31 10.14
N GLU A 106 -3.83 17.19 11.05
CA GLU A 106 -4.17 17.07 12.46
C GLU A 106 -5.68 17.23 12.64
N LEU A 107 -6.38 16.20 13.08
CA LEU A 107 -7.84 16.22 13.22
C LEU A 107 -8.33 17.22 14.29
N SER A 108 -7.48 17.52 15.27
CA SER A 108 -7.78 18.49 16.34
C SER A 108 -7.75 19.95 15.89
N THR A 109 -6.81 20.29 15.00
CA THR A 109 -6.55 21.68 14.58
C THR A 109 -6.94 21.96 13.15
N GLY A 110 -7.03 20.93 12.30
CA GLY A 110 -7.21 21.01 10.85
C GLY A 110 -5.96 21.51 10.10
N ARG A 111 -4.77 21.53 10.73
CA ARG A 111 -3.52 21.91 10.08
C ARG A 111 -2.92 20.73 9.33
N ILE A 112 -2.24 21.01 8.22
CA ILE A 112 -1.45 20.01 7.52
C ILE A 112 -0.23 19.66 8.38
N ALA A 113 -0.10 18.38 8.75
CA ALA A 113 1.05 17.81 9.46
C ALA A 113 2.09 17.25 8.49
N GLY A 114 1.63 16.74 7.36
CA GLY A 114 2.49 16.11 6.36
C GLY A 114 1.74 15.82 5.06
N TRP A 115 2.41 15.07 4.21
CA TRP A 115 1.92 14.67 2.89
C TRP A 115 2.27 13.21 2.63
N GLU A 116 1.40 12.50 1.95
CA GLU A 116 1.71 11.20 1.37
C GLU A 116 2.02 11.35 -0.12
N ALA A 117 3.16 10.79 -0.55
CA ALA A 117 3.61 10.77 -1.93
C ALA A 117 3.02 9.56 -2.65
N LEU A 118 2.23 9.82 -3.67
CA LEU A 118 1.46 8.84 -4.42
C LEU A 118 1.85 8.85 -5.89
N VAL A 119 2.42 7.76 -6.38
CA VAL A 119 2.82 7.62 -7.78
C VAL A 119 1.62 7.74 -8.73
N ARG A 120 1.85 8.39 -9.87
CA ARG A 120 0.92 8.47 -11.01
C ARG A 120 1.66 8.12 -12.29
N TRP A 121 1.04 7.35 -13.15
CA TRP A 121 1.59 7.08 -14.47
C TRP A 121 0.82 7.87 -15.51
N MET A 122 1.50 8.83 -16.11
CA MET A 122 0.96 9.74 -17.13
C MET A 122 1.29 9.20 -18.52
N HIS A 123 0.52 8.20 -18.97
CA HIS A 123 0.76 7.54 -20.26
C HIS A 123 0.42 8.52 -21.42
N PRO A 124 1.31 8.68 -22.43
CA PRO A 124 1.13 9.69 -23.46
C PRO A 124 -0.12 9.49 -24.32
N GLU A 125 -0.52 8.24 -24.57
CA GLU A 125 -1.68 7.92 -25.41
C GLU A 125 -2.95 7.60 -24.62
N ARG A 126 -2.81 6.97 -23.41
CA ARG A 126 -3.93 6.49 -22.61
C ARG A 126 -4.34 7.49 -21.52
N GLY A 127 -3.56 8.56 -21.35
CA GLY A 127 -3.73 9.48 -20.22
C GLY A 127 -3.33 8.87 -18.88
N PRO A 128 -3.84 9.38 -17.75
CA PRO A 128 -3.49 8.89 -16.43
C PRO A 128 -3.91 7.43 -16.21
N ILE A 129 -2.95 6.54 -15.93
CA ILE A 129 -3.20 5.15 -15.57
C ILE A 129 -3.25 5.05 -14.03
N PRO A 130 -4.33 4.51 -13.44
CA PRO A 130 -4.47 4.43 -11.99
C PRO A 130 -3.45 3.44 -11.38
N PRO A 131 -2.93 3.71 -10.17
CA PRO A 131 -1.93 2.88 -9.49
C PRO A 131 -2.32 1.41 -9.40
N ILE A 132 -3.57 1.10 -9.09
CA ILE A 132 -4.08 -0.27 -8.98
C ILE A 132 -3.89 -1.08 -10.28
N ALA A 133 -3.87 -0.44 -11.43
CA ALA A 133 -3.72 -1.12 -12.71
C ALA A 133 -2.26 -1.54 -13.00
N PHE A 134 -1.26 -0.77 -12.53
CA PHE A 134 0.14 -1.03 -12.89
C PHE A 134 1.03 -1.47 -11.73
N LEU A 135 0.69 -1.15 -10.47
CA LEU A 135 1.54 -1.51 -9.33
C LEU A 135 1.74 -3.01 -9.20
N SER A 136 0.69 -3.82 -9.39
CA SER A 136 0.81 -5.28 -9.36
C SER A 136 1.74 -5.82 -10.46
N VAL A 137 1.69 -5.23 -11.66
CA VAL A 137 2.60 -5.57 -12.77
C VAL A 137 4.03 -5.14 -12.43
N ALA A 138 4.20 -3.94 -11.89
CA ALA A 138 5.51 -3.44 -11.46
C ALA A 138 6.14 -4.32 -10.37
N GLU A 139 5.33 -4.81 -9.42
CA GLU A 139 5.80 -5.74 -8.39
C GLU A 139 6.22 -7.08 -8.98
N ASP A 140 5.39 -7.71 -9.81
CA ASP A 140 5.68 -9.01 -10.40
C ASP A 140 6.92 -8.98 -11.30
N THR A 141 7.14 -7.89 -12.02
CA THR A 141 8.31 -7.70 -12.90
C THR A 141 9.56 -7.18 -12.18
N GLY A 142 9.41 -6.66 -10.95
CA GLY A 142 10.48 -6.02 -10.18
C GLY A 142 10.76 -4.57 -10.56
N LEU A 143 10.01 -3.98 -11.50
CA LEU A 143 10.11 -2.57 -11.88
C LEU A 143 9.70 -1.63 -10.76
N ILE A 144 8.91 -2.12 -9.79
CA ILE A 144 8.50 -1.37 -8.59
C ILE A 144 9.69 -0.80 -7.82
N VAL A 145 10.85 -1.47 -7.84
CA VAL A 145 12.07 -0.98 -7.15
C VAL A 145 12.58 0.31 -7.79
N GLN A 146 12.53 0.41 -9.13
CA GLN A 146 12.95 1.61 -9.85
C GLN A 146 11.94 2.74 -9.67
N ILE A 147 10.65 2.42 -9.78
CA ILE A 147 9.55 3.38 -9.56
C ILE A 147 9.60 3.91 -8.12
N GLY A 148 9.76 3.03 -7.13
CA GLY A 148 9.85 3.41 -5.73
C GLY A 148 11.04 4.33 -5.43
N ASN A 149 12.20 4.09 -6.06
CA ASN A 149 13.36 4.99 -5.92
C ASN A 149 13.08 6.38 -6.52
N LEU A 150 12.43 6.43 -7.68
CA LEU A 150 12.04 7.70 -8.31
C LEU A 150 11.08 8.48 -7.39
N VAL A 151 10.05 7.83 -6.86
CA VAL A 151 9.09 8.45 -5.93
C VAL A 151 9.80 8.96 -4.68
N LEU A 152 10.69 8.16 -4.09
CA LEU A 152 11.45 8.53 -2.89
C LEU A 152 12.30 9.78 -3.11
N GLU A 153 13.07 9.83 -4.21
CA GLU A 153 13.91 10.99 -4.52
C GLU A 153 13.07 12.26 -4.74
N GLU A 154 12.00 12.16 -5.53
CA GLU A 154 11.12 13.29 -5.82
C GLU A 154 10.36 13.76 -4.57
N ALA A 155 9.84 12.83 -3.77
CA ALA A 155 9.16 13.14 -2.52
C ALA A 155 10.08 13.87 -1.53
N CYS A 156 11.32 13.39 -1.34
CA CYS A 156 12.29 14.06 -0.48
C CYS A 156 12.65 15.47 -1.00
N GLN A 157 12.84 15.63 -2.31
CA GLN A 157 13.12 16.92 -2.91
C GLN A 157 11.96 17.91 -2.72
N GLN A 158 10.74 17.45 -2.94
CA GLN A 158 9.54 18.28 -2.79
C GLN A 158 9.29 18.66 -1.34
N ALA A 159 9.45 17.72 -0.41
CA ALA A 159 9.33 18.00 1.02
C ALA A 159 10.31 19.09 1.47
N LYS A 160 11.58 18.98 1.05
CA LYS A 160 12.60 19.97 1.34
C LYS A 160 12.24 21.35 0.78
N ALA A 161 11.79 21.40 -0.47
CA ALA A 161 11.37 22.66 -1.11
C ALA A 161 10.18 23.32 -0.37
N TRP A 162 9.23 22.54 0.11
CA TRP A 162 8.11 23.07 0.90
C TRP A 162 8.55 23.57 2.28
N GLN A 163 9.43 22.85 2.98
CA GLN A 163 9.97 23.29 4.27
C GLN A 163 10.76 24.60 4.16
N GLU A 164 11.50 24.80 3.07
CA GLU A 164 12.23 26.05 2.82
C GLU A 164 11.30 27.23 2.48
N ARG A 165 10.22 26.96 1.75
CA ARG A 165 9.23 28.03 1.42
C ARG A 165 8.29 28.35 2.57
N HIS A 166 8.03 27.37 3.43
CA HIS A 166 7.09 27.47 4.55
C HIS A 166 7.73 27.00 5.84
N PRO A 167 8.72 27.75 6.38
CA PRO A 167 9.39 27.39 7.62
C PRO A 167 8.38 27.39 8.78
N ALA A 168 8.29 26.27 9.50
CA ALA A 168 7.43 26.07 10.64
C ALA A 168 8.21 25.52 11.82
N ASN A 169 7.68 25.70 13.05
CA ASN A 169 8.28 25.13 14.26
C ASN A 169 8.32 23.58 14.22
N THR A 170 7.31 22.98 13.61
CA THR A 170 7.27 21.54 13.31
C THR A 170 7.33 21.38 11.81
N PRO A 171 8.42 20.80 11.26
CA PRO A 171 8.54 20.57 9.82
C PRO A 171 7.45 19.63 9.32
N LEU A 172 6.95 19.88 8.11
CA LEU A 172 6.05 18.96 7.40
C LEU A 172 6.76 17.62 7.18
N THR A 173 6.05 16.53 7.42
CA THR A 173 6.52 15.18 7.11
C THR A 173 6.16 14.78 5.68
N MET A 174 6.91 13.84 5.13
CA MET A 174 6.64 13.23 3.84
C MET A 174 6.60 11.71 3.99
N THR A 175 5.47 11.12 3.71
CA THR A 175 5.27 9.67 3.76
C THR A 175 5.45 9.07 2.36
N VAL A 176 6.21 7.99 2.29
CA VAL A 176 6.52 7.27 1.04
C VAL A 176 6.26 5.78 1.22
N ASN A 177 5.47 5.22 0.35
CA ASN A 177 5.15 3.79 0.32
C ASN A 177 6.36 2.93 -0.09
N VAL A 178 6.58 1.84 0.64
CA VAL A 178 7.62 0.84 0.37
C VAL A 178 6.96 -0.46 -0.09
N SER A 179 7.42 -1.03 -1.20
CA SER A 179 6.92 -2.30 -1.72
C SER A 179 7.59 -3.51 -1.03
N ALA A 180 6.91 -4.67 -1.11
CA ALA A 180 7.46 -5.92 -0.59
C ALA A 180 8.82 -6.27 -1.22
N ARG A 181 8.99 -6.00 -2.51
CA ARG A 181 10.27 -6.26 -3.20
C ARG A 181 11.42 -5.36 -2.76
N GLN A 182 11.11 -4.12 -2.38
CA GLN A 182 12.12 -3.22 -1.81
C GLN A 182 12.54 -3.71 -0.41
N LEU A 183 11.57 -4.09 0.42
CA LEU A 183 11.84 -4.59 1.77
C LEU A 183 12.67 -5.89 1.76
N GLN A 184 12.49 -6.76 0.75
CA GLN A 184 13.31 -7.96 0.54
C GLN A 184 14.77 -7.66 0.16
N ARG A 185 15.12 -6.40 -0.15
CA ARG A 185 16.49 -5.96 -0.45
C ARG A 185 16.90 -4.80 0.45
N PRO A 186 16.99 -5.04 1.76
CA PRO A 186 17.14 -3.97 2.75
C PRO A 186 18.40 -3.13 2.54
N ASP A 187 19.51 -3.72 2.11
CA ASP A 187 20.76 -2.98 1.88
C ASP A 187 20.57 -1.95 0.75
N VAL A 188 19.91 -2.34 -0.33
CA VAL A 188 19.63 -1.45 -1.46
C VAL A 188 18.65 -0.35 -1.05
N LEU A 189 17.60 -0.69 -0.31
CA LEU A 189 16.60 0.27 0.15
C LEU A 189 17.21 1.30 1.11
N VAL A 190 18.01 0.86 2.07
CA VAL A 190 18.72 1.75 3.01
C VAL A 190 19.67 2.68 2.26
N GLU A 191 20.45 2.16 1.28
CA GLU A 191 21.32 3.00 0.46
C GLU A 191 20.54 4.04 -0.35
N GLN A 192 19.38 3.68 -0.91
CA GLN A 192 18.49 4.60 -1.64
C GLN A 192 17.97 5.71 -0.73
N VAL A 193 17.53 5.37 0.49
CA VAL A 193 17.07 6.34 1.49
C VAL A 193 18.17 7.29 1.90
N VAL A 194 19.35 6.78 2.24
CA VAL A 194 20.51 7.62 2.59
C VAL A 194 20.87 8.58 1.45
N ARG A 195 20.96 8.08 0.23
CA ARG A 195 21.26 8.89 -0.96
C ARG A 195 20.21 9.98 -1.20
N ALA A 196 18.92 9.66 -1.06
CA ALA A 196 17.85 10.63 -1.23
C ALA A 196 17.92 11.75 -0.18
N LEU A 197 18.18 11.41 1.09
CA LEU A 197 18.33 12.38 2.17
C LEU A 197 19.58 13.25 2.00
N GLU A 198 20.73 12.67 1.63
CA GLU A 198 21.96 13.42 1.39
C GLU A 198 21.83 14.37 0.19
N LYS A 199 21.25 13.89 -0.92
CA LYS A 199 21.07 14.68 -2.15
C LYS A 199 20.16 15.89 -1.94
N THR A 200 19.10 15.74 -1.12
CA THR A 200 18.10 16.78 -0.94
C THR A 200 18.34 17.66 0.29
N GLY A 201 19.10 17.17 1.26
CA GLY A 201 19.27 17.82 2.55
C GLY A 201 18.00 17.82 3.41
N LEU A 202 17.07 16.91 3.13
CA LEU A 202 15.89 16.70 3.97
C LEU A 202 16.33 16.06 5.30
N SER A 203 15.79 16.56 6.42
CA SER A 203 16.02 15.92 7.72
C SER A 203 15.44 14.50 7.74
N PRO A 204 16.17 13.47 8.19
CA PRO A 204 15.64 12.12 8.27
C PRO A 204 14.30 12.01 9.00
N GLY A 205 14.11 12.75 10.10
CA GLY A 205 12.86 12.77 10.85
C GLY A 205 11.66 13.39 10.11
N SER A 206 11.88 13.98 8.93
CA SER A 206 10.81 14.45 8.06
C SER A 206 10.36 13.42 7.03
N LEU A 207 11.09 12.31 6.87
CA LEU A 207 10.72 11.19 6.02
C LEU A 207 10.06 10.09 6.84
N VAL A 208 8.92 9.58 6.38
CA VAL A 208 8.22 8.43 6.94
C VAL A 208 8.11 7.37 5.85
N LEU A 209 8.57 6.16 6.12
CA LEU A 209 8.39 5.02 5.24
C LEU A 209 7.14 4.26 5.65
N GLU A 210 6.29 3.97 4.69
CA GLU A 210 5.02 3.29 4.90
C GLU A 210 5.10 1.86 4.40
N ILE A 211 4.76 0.91 5.27
CA ILE A 211 4.93 -0.52 5.04
C ILE A 211 3.66 -1.22 5.51
N THR A 212 3.05 -2.06 4.66
CA THR A 212 1.83 -2.75 5.04
C THR A 212 2.06 -3.77 6.15
N GLU A 213 1.05 -4.00 6.98
CA GLU A 213 1.08 -4.99 8.06
C GLU A 213 1.52 -6.38 7.55
N SER A 214 0.96 -6.82 6.43
CA SER A 214 1.25 -8.15 5.85
C SER A 214 2.70 -8.34 5.45
N MET A 215 3.37 -7.28 4.99
CA MET A 215 4.80 -7.32 4.65
C MET A 215 5.66 -7.51 5.89
N LEU A 216 5.32 -6.85 7.00
CA LEU A 216 6.06 -6.95 8.26
C LEU A 216 5.91 -8.31 8.92
N MET A 217 4.73 -8.94 8.81
CA MET A 217 4.43 -10.22 9.44
C MET A 217 4.96 -11.43 8.65
N GLY A 218 5.32 -11.27 7.38
CA GLY A 218 5.84 -12.34 6.52
C GLY A 218 7.15 -12.96 7.03
N ASP A 219 8.08 -12.11 7.51
CA ASP A 219 9.31 -12.50 8.23
C ASP A 219 9.58 -11.47 9.32
N ALA A 220 8.89 -11.61 10.44
CA ALA A 220 8.88 -10.61 11.49
C ALA A 220 10.25 -10.39 12.16
N GLU A 221 11.10 -11.42 12.29
CA GLU A 221 12.44 -11.27 12.85
C GLU A 221 13.33 -10.44 11.90
N HIS A 222 13.30 -10.73 10.61
CA HIS A 222 14.01 -9.95 9.61
C HIS A 222 13.49 -8.50 9.55
N SER A 223 12.18 -8.32 9.65
CA SER A 223 11.56 -6.99 9.67
C SER A 223 12.05 -6.13 10.84
N VAL A 224 12.20 -6.70 12.06
CA VAL A 224 12.76 -5.98 13.23
C VAL A 224 14.14 -5.39 12.91
N ASP A 225 15.02 -6.19 12.31
CA ASP A 225 16.39 -5.76 11.99
C ASP A 225 16.40 -4.66 10.91
N VAL A 226 15.60 -4.82 9.86
CA VAL A 226 15.50 -3.85 8.77
C VAL A 226 14.94 -2.51 9.27
N LEU A 227 13.84 -2.57 10.03
CA LEU A 227 13.22 -1.36 10.61
C LEU A 227 14.15 -0.67 11.61
N GLY A 228 14.95 -1.44 12.35
CA GLY A 228 15.99 -0.91 13.26
C GLY A 228 16.97 -0.01 12.53
N ARG A 229 17.40 -0.39 11.32
CA ARG A 229 18.33 0.40 10.50
C ARG A 229 17.73 1.76 10.09
N PHE A 230 16.45 1.82 9.75
CA PHE A 230 15.78 3.10 9.44
C PHE A 230 15.63 3.98 10.66
N LYS A 231 15.31 3.38 11.81
CA LYS A 231 15.28 4.10 13.10
C LYS A 231 16.64 4.71 13.43
N ASP A 232 17.74 3.97 13.21
CA ASP A 232 19.10 4.45 13.47
C ASP A 232 19.47 5.62 12.55
N LEU A 233 18.89 5.70 11.35
CA LEU A 233 18.99 6.83 10.44
C LEU A 233 18.10 8.01 10.90
N GLY A 234 17.18 7.79 11.83
CA GLY A 234 16.20 8.79 12.27
C GLY A 234 14.98 8.93 11.36
N VAL A 235 14.75 7.98 10.43
CA VAL A 235 13.60 7.93 9.53
C VAL A 235 12.40 7.34 10.26
N GLY A 236 11.22 7.96 10.11
CA GLY A 236 9.97 7.46 10.67
C GLY A 236 9.43 6.25 9.92
N ILE A 237 8.64 5.42 10.61
CA ILE A 237 7.98 4.25 10.02
C ILE A 237 6.51 4.26 10.39
N ALA A 238 5.64 4.06 9.40
CA ALA A 238 4.21 3.86 9.58
C ALA A 238 3.81 2.45 9.11
N VAL A 239 2.93 1.81 9.86
CA VAL A 239 2.31 0.54 9.43
C VAL A 239 0.99 0.85 8.77
N ASP A 240 0.87 0.42 7.53
CA ASP A 240 -0.31 0.60 6.69
C ASP A 240 -1.25 -0.61 6.69
N ASP A 241 -2.50 -0.40 6.28
CA ASP A 241 -3.58 -1.41 6.23
C ASP A 241 -3.78 -2.13 7.56
N PHE A 242 -3.53 -1.46 8.71
CA PHE A 242 -3.54 -2.10 10.02
C PHE A 242 -4.95 -2.56 10.41
N GLY A 243 -5.05 -3.84 10.81
CA GLY A 243 -6.28 -4.50 11.20
C GLY A 243 -6.91 -5.36 10.11
N THR A 244 -6.41 -5.33 8.87
CA THR A 244 -6.91 -6.19 7.77
C THR A 244 -6.27 -7.59 7.79
N GLY A 245 -5.16 -7.77 8.53
CA GLY A 245 -4.37 -8.99 8.62
C GLY A 245 -4.45 -9.70 9.98
N TYR A 246 -3.60 -10.69 10.16
CA TYR A 246 -3.41 -11.39 11.42
C TYR A 246 -2.33 -10.67 12.25
N SER A 247 -2.71 -9.62 12.96
CA SER A 247 -1.81 -8.85 13.80
C SER A 247 -1.24 -9.70 14.95
N ASN A 248 0.07 -9.85 15.01
CA ASN A 248 0.73 -10.37 16.18
C ASN A 248 1.28 -9.20 17.02
N LEU A 249 0.52 -8.82 18.05
CA LEU A 249 0.85 -7.71 18.94
C LEU A 249 2.23 -7.87 19.63
N ALA A 250 2.73 -9.10 19.79
CA ALA A 250 4.05 -9.34 20.36
C ALA A 250 5.17 -8.84 19.44
N TYR A 251 5.00 -8.94 18.13
CA TYR A 251 5.95 -8.38 17.17
C TYR A 251 5.75 -6.88 16.99
N LEU A 252 4.52 -6.38 16.95
CA LEU A 252 4.26 -4.94 16.87
C LEU A 252 4.99 -4.18 17.98
N LYS A 253 5.03 -4.73 19.21
CA LYS A 253 5.78 -4.16 20.33
C LYS A 253 7.31 -4.09 20.07
N ARG A 254 7.84 -4.95 19.23
CA ARG A 254 9.28 -5.00 18.88
C ARG A 254 9.64 -4.11 17.70
N PHE A 255 8.67 -3.80 16.85
CA PHE A 255 8.90 -2.93 15.72
C PHE A 255 9.09 -1.48 16.16
N PRO A 256 10.11 -0.79 15.65
CA PRO A 256 10.36 0.62 15.97
C PRO A 256 9.46 1.55 15.14
N VAL A 257 8.15 1.38 15.24
CA VAL A 257 7.14 2.10 14.44
C VAL A 257 6.70 3.38 15.14
N ASN A 258 6.39 4.40 14.35
CA ASN A 258 5.96 5.73 14.80
C ASN A 258 4.45 5.94 14.63
N ALA A 259 3.81 5.27 13.66
CA ALA A 259 2.39 5.45 13.38
C ALA A 259 1.71 4.14 12.96
N LEU A 260 0.43 4.02 13.27
CA LEU A 260 -0.49 3.00 12.75
C LEU A 260 -1.54 3.70 11.90
N LYS A 261 -1.73 3.21 10.66
CA LYS A 261 -2.77 3.72 9.76
C LYS A 261 -3.98 2.79 9.82
N VAL A 262 -5.12 3.38 10.09
CA VAL A 262 -6.42 2.69 10.07
C VAL A 262 -6.88 2.60 8.63
N ASP A 263 -7.04 1.39 8.12
CA ASP A 263 -7.44 1.16 6.73
C ASP A 263 -8.81 1.78 6.41
N LYS A 264 -8.93 2.27 5.17
CA LYS A 264 -10.14 2.89 4.66
C LYS A 264 -11.38 2.00 4.85
N SER A 265 -11.28 0.68 4.70
CA SER A 265 -12.42 -0.23 4.79
C SER A 265 -13.16 -0.13 6.13
N PHE A 266 -12.44 0.11 7.22
CA PHE A 266 -13.03 0.32 8.55
C PHE A 266 -13.57 1.74 8.71
N VAL A 267 -12.90 2.74 8.12
CA VAL A 267 -13.36 4.14 8.15
C VAL A 267 -14.66 4.31 7.36
N ASP A 268 -14.85 3.58 6.26
CA ASP A 268 -16.09 3.60 5.47
C ASP A 268 -17.32 3.16 6.27
N GLY A 269 -17.15 2.19 7.18
CA GLY A 269 -18.20 1.70 8.07
C GLY A 269 -18.37 2.45 9.40
N LEU A 270 -17.48 3.40 9.68
CA LEU A 270 -17.44 4.13 10.95
C LEU A 270 -18.77 4.86 11.26
N GLY A 271 -19.33 4.57 12.43
CA GLY A 271 -20.61 5.13 12.87
C GLY A 271 -21.86 4.51 12.20
N LYS A 272 -21.69 3.57 11.27
CA LYS A 272 -22.76 2.82 10.60
C LYS A 272 -22.71 1.35 10.95
N ASN A 273 -21.52 0.77 10.95
CA ASN A 273 -21.24 -0.62 11.34
C ASN A 273 -20.58 -0.64 12.72
N PRO A 274 -21.20 -1.29 13.73
CA PRO A 274 -20.61 -1.38 15.08
C PRO A 274 -19.27 -2.14 15.12
N GLU A 275 -19.06 -3.14 14.24
CA GLU A 275 -17.82 -3.93 14.18
C GLU A 275 -16.67 -3.07 13.68
N ASP A 276 -16.87 -2.31 12.59
CA ASP A 276 -15.85 -1.41 12.03
C ASP A 276 -15.52 -0.30 13.04
N THR A 277 -16.53 0.24 13.71
CA THR A 277 -16.33 1.26 14.77
C THR A 277 -15.48 0.70 15.90
N ALA A 278 -15.74 -0.52 16.37
CA ALA A 278 -14.97 -1.16 17.43
C ALA A 278 -13.51 -1.44 17.00
N ILE A 279 -13.28 -1.78 15.73
CA ILE A 279 -11.93 -1.97 15.18
C ILE A 279 -11.17 -0.63 15.18
N VAL A 280 -11.77 0.43 14.66
CA VAL A 280 -11.15 1.78 14.66
C VAL A 280 -10.80 2.21 16.09
N GLU A 281 -11.72 2.04 17.05
CA GLU A 281 -11.50 2.35 18.47
C GLU A 281 -10.33 1.55 19.07
N ALA A 282 -10.26 0.26 18.74
CA ALA A 282 -9.18 -0.61 19.19
C ALA A 282 -7.82 -0.18 18.62
N VAL A 283 -7.73 0.13 17.32
CA VAL A 283 -6.48 0.56 16.68
C VAL A 283 -6.00 1.90 17.23
N VAL A 284 -6.89 2.90 17.38
CA VAL A 284 -6.55 4.20 17.96
C VAL A 284 -6.08 4.05 19.40
N SER A 285 -6.76 3.21 20.20
CA SER A 285 -6.37 2.94 21.59
C SER A 285 -5.03 2.23 21.69
N LEU A 286 -4.78 1.27 20.79
CA LEU A 286 -3.51 0.55 20.71
C LEU A 286 -2.35 1.48 20.34
N ALA A 287 -2.52 2.31 19.30
CA ALA A 287 -1.51 3.30 18.90
C ALA A 287 -1.13 4.19 20.09
N ARG A 288 -2.13 4.75 20.75
CA ARG A 288 -1.92 5.58 21.95
C ARG A 288 -1.21 4.84 23.09
N ALA A 289 -1.62 3.61 23.40
CA ALA A 289 -1.02 2.79 24.45
C ALA A 289 0.45 2.46 24.19
N MET A 290 0.83 2.39 22.92
CA MET A 290 2.20 2.10 22.47
C MET A 290 3.03 3.37 22.19
N GLY A 291 2.47 4.57 22.38
CA GLY A 291 3.14 5.84 22.09
C GLY A 291 3.33 6.12 20.60
N MET A 292 2.48 5.53 19.76
CA MET A 292 2.44 5.72 18.31
C MET A 292 1.32 6.71 17.94
N GLN A 293 1.43 7.35 16.78
CA GLN A 293 0.35 8.15 16.21
C GLN A 293 -0.68 7.25 15.52
N ALA A 294 -1.96 7.59 15.62
CA ALA A 294 -3.01 7.00 14.82
C ALA A 294 -3.30 7.91 13.61
N VAL A 295 -3.30 7.31 12.42
CA VAL A 295 -3.63 7.99 11.16
C VAL A 295 -4.85 7.30 10.55
N ALA A 296 -5.94 8.01 10.31
CA ALA A 296 -7.12 7.43 9.66
C ALA A 296 -7.13 7.75 8.17
N GLU A 297 -7.39 6.73 7.36
CA GLU A 297 -7.43 6.85 5.92
C GLU A 297 -8.85 6.85 5.34
N GLY A 298 -8.96 7.38 4.12
CA GLY A 298 -10.20 7.32 3.38
C GLY A 298 -11.35 8.11 4.00
N ILE A 299 -11.06 9.18 4.75
CA ILE A 299 -12.08 10.06 5.30
C ILE A 299 -12.80 10.76 4.16
N GLU A 300 -14.10 10.54 4.00
CA GLU A 300 -14.92 11.11 2.93
C GLU A 300 -16.02 12.05 3.44
N THR A 301 -16.34 12.01 4.74
CA THR A 301 -17.44 12.80 5.30
C THR A 301 -17.04 13.53 6.58
N THR A 302 -17.74 14.63 6.88
CA THR A 302 -17.60 15.38 8.14
C THR A 302 -17.86 14.47 9.36
N GLY A 303 -18.88 13.61 9.28
CA GLY A 303 -19.24 12.70 10.39
C GLY A 303 -18.11 11.73 10.74
N GLN A 304 -17.41 11.18 9.74
CA GLN A 304 -16.23 10.33 9.98
C GLN A 304 -15.11 11.13 10.66
N ALA A 305 -14.81 12.34 10.17
CA ALA A 305 -13.79 13.19 10.77
C ALA A 305 -14.09 13.58 12.22
N GLU A 306 -15.35 13.87 12.54
CA GLU A 306 -15.80 14.19 13.91
C GLU A 306 -15.70 12.98 14.85
N LEU A 307 -16.13 11.80 14.39
CA LEU A 307 -16.03 10.56 15.18
C LEU A 307 -14.56 10.19 15.44
N LEU A 308 -13.70 10.21 14.43
CA LEU A 308 -12.27 9.95 14.58
C LEU A 308 -11.61 10.91 15.56
N ARG A 309 -11.96 12.20 15.50
CA ARG A 309 -11.50 13.20 16.47
C ARG A 309 -11.98 12.87 17.89
N ALA A 310 -13.25 12.47 18.04
CA ALA A 310 -13.81 12.09 19.34
C ALA A 310 -13.13 10.84 19.92
N LEU A 311 -12.77 9.87 19.09
CA LEU A 311 -11.98 8.69 19.47
C LEU A 311 -10.53 9.04 19.82
N GLY A 312 -10.07 10.24 19.44
CA GLY A 312 -8.72 10.75 19.69
C GLY A 312 -7.70 10.26 18.67
N CYS A 313 -8.13 10.01 17.45
CA CYS A 313 -7.23 9.84 16.32
C CYS A 313 -6.52 11.17 16.03
N GLU A 314 -5.18 11.15 15.91
CA GLU A 314 -4.38 12.36 15.79
C GLU A 314 -4.38 12.92 14.37
N LEU A 315 -4.19 12.05 13.37
CA LEU A 315 -4.06 12.44 11.98
C LEU A 315 -5.17 11.82 11.11
N GLY A 316 -5.51 12.48 10.04
CA GLY A 316 -6.48 11.98 9.08
C GLY A 316 -6.16 12.40 7.66
N GLN A 317 -6.53 11.52 6.73
CA GLN A 317 -6.33 11.66 5.29
C GLN A 317 -7.57 11.17 4.55
N GLY A 318 -7.92 11.82 3.45
CA GLY A 318 -9.04 11.38 2.63
C GLY A 318 -9.61 12.49 1.76
N TYR A 319 -10.55 12.12 0.89
CA TYR A 319 -11.16 13.03 -0.10
C TYR A 319 -12.03 14.12 0.54
N TYR A 320 -12.42 13.93 1.80
CA TYR A 320 -13.06 15.01 2.57
C TYR A 320 -12.17 16.25 2.69
N PHE A 321 -10.87 16.06 2.79
CA PHE A 321 -9.89 17.15 2.89
C PHE A 321 -9.38 17.57 1.51
N SER A 322 -8.86 16.59 0.75
CA SER A 322 -8.37 16.76 -0.60
C SER A 322 -8.12 15.41 -1.28
N GLU A 323 -8.37 15.36 -2.59
CA GLU A 323 -7.78 14.32 -3.44
C GLU A 323 -6.25 14.52 -3.53
N PRO A 324 -5.49 13.50 -3.99
CA PRO A 324 -4.07 13.66 -4.29
C PRO A 324 -3.81 14.73 -5.36
N LEU A 325 -2.99 15.71 -5.04
CA LEU A 325 -2.71 16.91 -5.83
C LEU A 325 -1.34 16.83 -6.52
N SER A 326 -1.17 17.53 -7.62
CA SER A 326 0.15 17.83 -8.17
C SER A 326 0.98 18.69 -7.20
N ALA A 327 2.30 18.75 -7.39
CA ALA A 327 3.19 19.55 -6.53
C ALA A 327 2.81 21.04 -6.48
N ASP A 328 2.35 21.60 -7.59
CA ASP A 328 1.94 23.00 -7.68
C ASP A 328 0.62 23.25 -6.93
N GLU A 329 -0.38 22.38 -7.12
CA GLU A 329 -1.66 22.47 -6.41
C GLU A 329 -1.48 22.27 -4.89
N ALA A 330 -0.67 21.29 -4.48
CA ALA A 330 -0.33 21.07 -3.08
C ALA A 330 0.41 22.29 -2.47
N SER A 331 1.34 22.88 -3.20
CA SER A 331 2.04 24.10 -2.77
C SER A 331 1.08 25.28 -2.54
N ALA A 332 0.04 25.41 -3.36
CA ALA A 332 -0.99 26.45 -3.20
C ALA A 332 -1.93 26.16 -2.00
N LEU A 333 -2.03 24.90 -1.56
CA LEU A 333 -2.86 24.50 -0.45
C LEU A 333 -2.20 24.78 0.92
N ILE A 334 -0.87 24.63 1.02
CA ILE A 334 -0.12 24.78 2.27
C ILE A 334 -0.45 26.09 3.02
N PRO A 335 -0.40 27.29 2.41
CA PRO A 335 -0.70 28.54 3.13
C PRO A 335 -2.11 28.62 3.71
N ARG A 336 -3.09 27.96 3.08
CA ARG A 336 -4.51 28.03 3.50
C ARG A 336 -4.74 27.34 4.85
N PHE A 337 -3.96 26.31 5.16
CA PHE A 337 -4.05 25.54 6.41
C PHE A 337 -3.09 26.05 7.49
N PHE A 338 -2.10 26.91 7.13
CA PHE A 338 -1.23 27.59 8.11
C PHE A 338 -1.86 28.86 8.69
N ILE A 339 -2.87 29.46 8.03
CA ILE A 339 -3.38 30.80 8.35
C ILE A 339 -4.57 30.80 9.32
N HIS A 340 -5.20 29.68 9.62
CA HIS A 340 -6.35 29.66 10.50
C HIS A 340 -5.97 29.21 11.91
N ARG A 341 -5.43 30.14 12.70
CA ARG A 341 -5.76 30.58 14.06
C ARG A 341 -4.59 31.39 14.65
N GLY A 342 -4.65 32.71 14.45
CA GLY A 342 -4.12 33.67 15.38
C GLY A 342 -5.18 33.96 16.44
#